data_5970da169b21c8d5ea3dee6b95216f19
#
_entry.id   5970da169b21c8d5ea3dee6b95216f19
#
_cell.length_a   1.000
_cell.length_b   1.000
_cell.length_c   1.000
_cell.angle_alpha   90.00
_cell.angle_beta   90.00
_cell.angle_gamma   90.00
#
_symmetry.space_group_name_H-M   'P 1'
#
loop_
_entity.id
_entity.type
_entity.pdbx_description
1 polymer ?
#
loop_
_entity_poly.entity_id
_entity_poly.type
_entity_poly.pdbx_seq_one_letter_code
_entity_poly.pdbx_strand_id
1 'polypeptide(L)'
;MLIKKSQRIKKQIAPNGFVYEYPDANKDLGIAVSELHGRIPAEGKMKNNVCHEAYYVLSGSARVFIDGQIFEISEGDVFQIEPQQEFYVEAQDLKLIIPTTPAFYPEQWENVK
;
A
#
# COMPACT_ATOMS: atom_id res chain seq x y z
N MET A 1 19.56 -12.69 2.45
CA MET A 1 18.58 -13.25 3.39
C MET A 1 17.32 -13.61 2.62
N LEU A 2 16.73 -14.74 2.96
CA LEU A 2 15.50 -15.22 2.33
C LEU A 2 14.33 -15.11 3.30
N ILE A 3 13.21 -14.52 2.83
CA ILE A 3 11.95 -14.54 3.55
C ILE A 3 10.95 -15.29 2.67
N LYS A 4 10.49 -16.43 3.15
CA LYS A 4 9.58 -17.28 2.38
C LYS A 4 8.14 -16.80 2.48
N LYS A 5 7.33 -17.12 1.46
CA LYS A 5 5.89 -16.85 1.45
C LYS A 5 5.21 -17.37 2.71
N SER A 6 5.64 -18.52 3.23
CA SER A 6 5.07 -19.11 4.45
C SER A 6 5.30 -18.27 5.70
N GLN A 7 6.24 -17.33 5.67
CA GLN A 7 6.57 -16.45 6.80
C GLN A 7 5.81 -15.13 6.78
N ARG A 8 5.11 -14.82 5.68
CA ARG A 8 4.39 -13.56 5.55
C ARG A 8 3.19 -13.52 6.50
N ILE A 9 2.82 -12.31 6.89
CA ILE A 9 1.73 -12.07 7.84
C ILE A 9 0.61 -11.38 7.08
N LYS A 10 -0.57 -11.99 7.09
CA LYS A 10 -1.77 -11.43 6.46
C LYS A 10 -2.46 -10.48 7.42
N LYS A 11 -2.74 -9.26 6.96
CA LYS A 11 -3.51 -8.25 7.71
C LYS A 11 -4.68 -7.77 6.86
N GLN A 12 -5.83 -7.62 7.48
CA GLN A 12 -6.99 -7.01 6.83
C GLN A 12 -6.98 -5.51 7.12
N ILE A 13 -7.02 -4.69 6.07
CA ILE A 13 -6.96 -3.22 6.18
C ILE A 13 -8.26 -2.54 5.77
N ALA A 14 -9.18 -3.29 5.16
CA ALA A 14 -10.50 -2.83 4.76
C ALA A 14 -11.38 -4.06 4.56
N PRO A 15 -12.72 -3.94 4.43
CA PRO A 15 -13.58 -5.11 4.25
C PRO A 15 -13.13 -6.06 3.14
N ASN A 16 -12.62 -5.53 2.03
CA ASN A 16 -12.13 -6.32 0.90
C ASN A 16 -10.67 -5.96 0.57
N GLY A 17 -9.88 -5.68 1.59
CA GLY A 17 -8.48 -5.29 1.41
C GLY A 17 -7.56 -6.01 2.37
N PHE A 18 -6.58 -6.70 1.81
CA PHE A 18 -5.59 -7.45 2.59
C PHE A 18 -4.19 -7.02 2.20
N VAL A 19 -3.31 -7.01 3.19
CA VAL A 19 -1.88 -6.79 3.01
C VAL A 19 -1.15 -7.99 3.57
N TYR A 20 -0.22 -8.51 2.79
CA TYR A 20 0.68 -9.58 3.22
C TYR A 20 2.04 -8.94 3.48
N GLU A 21 2.41 -8.84 4.74
CA GLU A 21 3.69 -8.27 5.15
C GLU A 21 4.75 -9.35 5.26
N TYR A 22 5.94 -9.06 4.75
CA TYR A 22 7.10 -9.93 4.90
C TYR A 22 7.93 -9.39 6.05
N PRO A 23 8.23 -10.22 7.09
CA PRO A 23 9.01 -9.74 8.23
C PRO A 23 10.37 -9.22 7.78
N ASP A 24 10.70 -8.03 8.24
CA ASP A 24 11.92 -7.36 7.82
C ASP A 24 13.08 -7.70 8.74
N ALA A 25 14.21 -8.01 8.14
CA ALA A 25 15.45 -8.02 8.88
C ALA A 25 16.20 -6.69 8.70
N ASN A 26 15.86 -5.94 7.67
CA ASN A 26 16.46 -4.65 7.37
C ASN A 26 15.45 -3.55 7.65
N LYS A 27 15.85 -2.55 8.45
CA LYS A 27 14.97 -1.44 8.81
C LYS A 27 14.83 -0.40 7.71
N ASP A 28 15.64 -0.46 6.68
CA ASP A 28 15.66 0.54 5.62
C ASP A 28 14.79 0.20 4.42
N LEU A 29 14.36 -1.07 4.32
CA LEU A 29 13.55 -1.53 3.19
C LEU A 29 12.48 -2.50 3.65
N GLY A 30 11.23 -2.19 3.36
CA GLY A 30 10.11 -3.09 3.54
C GLY A 30 9.50 -3.50 2.22
N ILE A 31 8.91 -4.68 2.17
CA ILE A 31 8.15 -5.16 1.02
C ILE A 31 6.88 -5.82 1.52
N ALA A 32 5.76 -5.45 0.90
CA ALA A 32 4.47 -6.07 1.14
C ALA A 32 3.79 -6.37 -0.19
N VAL A 33 2.80 -7.25 -0.16
CA VAL A 33 1.92 -7.52 -1.28
C VAL A 33 0.50 -7.23 -0.83
N SER A 34 -0.27 -6.50 -1.64
CA SER A 34 -1.66 -6.17 -1.34
C SER A 34 -2.61 -6.80 -2.32
N GLU A 35 -3.77 -7.19 -1.82
CA GLU A 35 -4.92 -7.57 -2.62
C GLU A 35 -6.09 -6.70 -2.18
N LEU A 36 -6.56 -5.82 -3.07
CA LEU A 36 -7.50 -4.76 -2.73
C LEU A 36 -8.69 -4.76 -3.68
N HIS A 37 -9.87 -4.48 -3.12
CA HIS A 37 -11.09 -4.25 -3.87
C HIS A 37 -11.93 -3.19 -3.15
N GLY A 38 -12.50 -2.25 -3.91
CA GLY A 38 -13.28 -1.17 -3.36
C GLY A 38 -12.44 -0.02 -2.82
N ARG A 39 -13.00 0.76 -1.92
CA ARG A 39 -12.35 1.95 -1.37
C ARG A 39 -11.42 1.59 -0.21
N ILE A 40 -10.21 2.07 -0.26
CA ILE A 40 -9.17 1.86 0.74
C ILE A 40 -8.59 3.23 1.15
N PRO A 41 -8.63 3.66 2.39
CA PRO A 41 -9.36 3.06 3.51
C PRO A 41 -10.88 3.18 3.30
N ALA A 42 -11.65 2.46 4.12
CA ALA A 42 -13.11 2.49 3.98
C ALA A 42 -13.68 3.90 4.16
N GLU A 43 -13.07 4.69 5.05
CA GLU A 43 -13.45 6.08 5.32
C GLU A 43 -12.21 6.95 5.44
N GLY A 44 -12.34 8.23 5.08
CA GLY A 44 -11.26 9.20 5.20
C GLY A 44 -10.15 8.97 4.19
N LYS A 45 -8.96 9.34 4.60
CA LYS A 45 -7.75 9.21 3.79
C LYS A 45 -6.68 8.51 4.61
N MET A 46 -5.69 7.98 3.96
CA MET A 46 -4.53 7.41 4.62
C MET A 46 -3.29 8.24 4.30
N LYS A 47 -2.31 8.20 5.18
CA LYS A 47 -1.01 8.79 4.94
C LYS A 47 0.08 8.04 5.68
N ASN A 48 1.27 8.08 5.11
CA ASN A 48 2.50 7.66 5.76
C ASN A 48 3.16 8.88 6.38
N ASN A 49 3.48 8.84 7.65
CA ASN A 49 4.16 9.97 8.30
C ASN A 49 5.66 9.98 8.02
N VAL A 50 6.25 8.82 7.77
CA VAL A 50 7.69 8.65 7.61
C VAL A 50 8.06 7.95 6.30
N CYS A 51 7.34 6.89 5.92
CA CYS A 51 7.72 6.05 4.79
C CYS A 51 7.47 6.71 3.43
N HIS A 52 8.43 6.53 2.53
CA HIS A 52 8.20 6.60 1.09
C HIS A 52 7.64 5.26 0.65
N GLU A 53 6.69 5.27 -0.25
CA GLU A 53 5.99 4.07 -0.66
C GLU A 53 5.83 4.06 -2.18
N ALA A 54 5.92 2.88 -2.79
CA ALA A 54 5.61 2.73 -4.20
C ALA A 54 4.58 1.62 -4.36
N TYR A 55 3.70 1.79 -5.33
CA TYR A 55 2.75 0.77 -5.77
C TYR A 55 3.19 0.28 -7.14
N TYR A 56 3.59 -0.98 -7.23
CA TYR A 56 3.76 -1.65 -8.50
C TYR A 56 2.54 -2.51 -8.77
N VAL A 57 1.82 -2.23 -9.85
CA VAL A 57 0.59 -2.96 -10.17
C VAL A 57 0.90 -4.28 -10.86
N LEU A 58 0.67 -5.39 -10.15
CA LEU A 58 0.81 -6.73 -10.72
C LEU A 58 -0.36 -7.09 -11.61
N SER A 59 -1.59 -6.75 -11.18
CA SER A 59 -2.81 -7.02 -11.94
C SER A 59 -3.94 -6.15 -11.41
N GLY A 60 -5.01 -6.04 -12.20
CA GLY A 60 -6.15 -5.22 -11.85
C GLY A 60 -5.92 -3.75 -12.17
N SER A 61 -6.75 -2.90 -11.57
CA SER A 61 -6.71 -1.45 -11.81
C SER A 61 -7.20 -0.70 -10.59
N ALA A 62 -6.88 0.60 -10.55
CA ALA A 62 -7.36 1.46 -9.48
C ALA A 62 -7.35 2.92 -9.90
N ARG A 63 -8.10 3.73 -9.14
CA ARG A 63 -7.96 5.18 -9.16
C ARG A 63 -7.36 5.62 -7.83
N VAL A 64 -6.31 6.42 -7.90
CA VAL A 64 -5.66 7.01 -6.73
C VAL A 64 -6.06 8.48 -6.63
N PHE A 65 -6.65 8.84 -5.51
CA PHE A 65 -7.11 10.21 -5.23
C PHE A 65 -6.11 10.85 -4.28
N ILE A 66 -5.35 11.80 -4.78
CA ILE A 66 -4.23 12.41 -4.06
C ILE A 66 -4.02 13.85 -4.55
N ASP A 67 -3.79 14.77 -3.62
CA ASP A 67 -3.50 16.19 -3.93
C ASP A 67 -4.51 16.83 -4.90
N GLY A 68 -5.79 16.52 -4.72
CA GLY A 68 -6.85 17.05 -5.57
C GLY A 68 -6.87 16.50 -7.00
N GLN A 69 -6.11 15.45 -7.26
CA GLN A 69 -6.01 14.81 -8.57
C GLN A 69 -6.45 13.36 -8.50
N ILE A 70 -6.82 12.81 -9.65
CA ILE A 70 -7.20 11.41 -9.81
C ILE A 70 -6.25 10.79 -10.83
N PHE A 71 -5.55 9.73 -10.40
CA PHE A 71 -4.66 8.98 -11.29
C PHE A 71 -5.20 7.58 -11.50
N GLU A 72 -5.32 7.17 -12.76
CA GLU A 72 -5.70 5.80 -13.08
C GLU A 72 -4.43 4.96 -13.26
N ILE A 73 -4.35 3.86 -12.51
CA ILE A 73 -3.22 2.93 -12.56
C ILE A 73 -3.71 1.54 -12.96
N SER A 74 -2.89 0.84 -13.73
CA SER A 74 -3.18 -0.51 -14.21
C SER A 74 -1.89 -1.33 -14.29
N GLU A 75 -2.02 -2.59 -14.72
CA GLU A 75 -0.92 -3.54 -14.77
C GLU A 75 0.36 -2.95 -15.36
N GLY A 76 1.46 -3.08 -14.62
CA GLY A 76 2.77 -2.59 -15.00
C GLY A 76 3.08 -1.16 -14.60
N ASP A 77 2.09 -0.41 -14.09
CA ASP A 77 2.33 0.96 -13.65
C ASP A 77 2.97 1.01 -12.27
N VAL A 78 3.73 2.08 -12.04
CA VAL A 78 4.28 2.41 -10.73
C VAL A 78 3.72 3.75 -10.28
N PHE A 79 3.20 3.80 -9.07
CA PHE A 79 2.75 5.04 -8.44
C PHE A 79 3.54 5.26 -7.16
N GLN A 80 4.19 6.42 -7.01
CA GLN A 80 4.98 6.74 -5.83
C GLN A 80 4.22 7.69 -4.92
N ILE A 81 4.28 7.42 -3.63
CA ILE A 81 3.60 8.19 -2.59
C ILE A 81 4.64 8.64 -1.58
N GLU A 82 4.72 9.96 -1.38
CA GLU A 82 5.66 10.58 -0.46
C GLU A 82 5.09 10.65 0.96
N PRO A 83 5.96 10.77 1.98
CA PRO A 83 5.48 11.01 3.34
C PRO A 83 4.57 12.24 3.42
N GLN A 84 3.57 12.19 4.27
CA GLN A 84 2.60 13.24 4.56
C GLN A 84 1.55 13.48 3.48
N GLN A 85 1.64 12.84 2.32
CA GLN A 85 0.57 12.91 1.33
C GLN A 85 -0.64 12.13 1.82
N GLU A 86 -1.81 12.77 1.78
CA GLU A 86 -3.08 12.14 2.14
C GLU A 86 -3.76 11.65 0.88
N PHE A 87 -4.18 10.39 0.89
CA PHE A 87 -4.75 9.78 -0.31
C PHE A 87 -5.73 8.65 0.04
N TYR A 88 -6.55 8.30 -0.93
CA TYR A 88 -7.33 7.06 -0.88
C TYR A 88 -7.37 6.43 -2.28
N VAL A 89 -7.74 5.17 -2.31
CA VAL A 89 -7.72 4.37 -3.53
C VAL A 89 -9.08 3.73 -3.74
N GLU A 90 -9.55 3.70 -4.98
CA GLU A 90 -10.68 2.89 -5.39
C GLU A 90 -10.15 1.78 -6.30
N ALA A 91 -10.18 0.55 -5.82
CA ALA A 91 -9.52 -0.58 -6.45
C ALA A 91 -10.52 -1.54 -7.11
N GLN A 92 -10.10 -2.16 -8.21
CA GLN A 92 -10.80 -3.26 -8.88
C GLN A 92 -9.85 -4.43 -9.03
N ASP A 93 -10.04 -5.45 -8.20
CA ASP A 93 -9.23 -6.67 -8.22
C ASP A 93 -7.74 -6.37 -8.33
N LEU A 94 -7.28 -5.43 -7.50
CA LEU A 94 -5.94 -4.88 -7.56
C LEU A 94 -4.98 -5.74 -6.77
N LYS A 95 -3.86 -6.12 -7.41
CA LYS A 95 -2.72 -6.71 -6.72
C LYS A 95 -1.52 -5.80 -6.88
N LEU A 96 -0.88 -5.50 -5.76
CA LEU A 96 0.26 -4.60 -5.69
C LEU A 96 1.46 -5.26 -5.03
N ILE A 97 2.64 -4.89 -5.49
CA ILE A 97 3.86 -5.01 -4.69
C ILE A 97 4.12 -3.62 -4.13
N ILE A 98 4.35 -3.52 -2.84
CA ILE A 98 4.53 -2.25 -2.14
C ILE A 98 5.87 -2.25 -1.40
N PRO A 99 6.95 -1.75 -2.03
CA PRO A 99 8.17 -1.45 -1.31
C PRO A 99 8.02 -0.15 -0.51
N THR A 100 8.66 -0.09 0.65
CA THR A 100 8.69 1.10 1.51
C THR A 100 10.11 1.36 1.99
N THR A 101 10.44 2.62 2.20
CA THR A 101 11.69 3.05 2.83
C THR A 101 11.40 4.19 3.82
N PRO A 102 11.74 4.02 5.12
CA PRO A 102 12.20 2.80 5.75
C PRO A 102 11.17 1.67 5.71
N ALA A 103 11.52 0.51 6.25
CA ALA A 103 10.58 -0.60 6.37
C ALA A 103 9.32 -0.13 7.12
N PHE A 104 8.15 -0.57 6.64
CA PHE A 104 6.87 -0.16 7.22
C PHE A 104 6.76 -0.59 8.68
N TYR A 105 6.20 0.30 9.51
CA TYR A 105 5.78 -0.01 10.87
C TYR A 105 4.45 0.71 11.15
N PRO A 106 3.52 0.07 11.88
CA PRO A 106 2.14 0.58 12.00
C PRO A 106 2.03 2.00 12.57
N GLU A 107 2.90 2.39 13.50
CA GLU A 107 2.85 3.69 14.18
C GLU A 107 3.06 4.87 13.24
N GLN A 108 3.69 4.66 12.08
CA GLN A 108 3.92 5.72 11.10
C GLN A 108 2.73 5.92 10.15
N TRP A 109 1.80 4.96 10.09
CA TRP A 109 0.63 5.05 9.21
C TRP A 109 -0.55 5.65 9.98
N GLU A 110 -1.32 6.49 9.30
CA GLU A 110 -2.44 7.18 9.92
C GLU A 110 -3.66 7.17 9.01
N ASN A 111 -4.83 6.90 9.58
CA ASN A 111 -6.12 7.11 8.91
C ASN A 111 -6.63 8.49 9.30
N VAL A 112 -6.67 9.40 8.35
CA VAL A 112 -7.11 10.79 8.54
C VAL A 112 -8.58 10.88 8.18
N LYS A 113 -9.41 11.18 9.14
CA LYS A 113 -10.87 11.24 8.95
C LYS A 113 -11.40 12.66 8.80
#